data_7884149a6b5df45453f5165fb08b5ef7
#
_entry.id   7884149a6b5df45453f5165fb08b5ef7
#
_cell.length_a   1.000
_cell.length_b   1.000
_cell.length_c   1.000
_cell.angle_alpha   90.00
_cell.angle_beta   90.00
_cell.angle_gamma   90.00
#
_symmetry.space_group_name_H-M   'P 1'
#
loop_
_entity.id
_entity.type
_entity.pdbx_description
1 polymer ?
#
loop_
_entity_poly.entity_id
_entity_poly.type
_entity_poly.pdbx_seq_one_letter_code
_entity_poly.pdbx_strand_id
1 'polypeptide(L)'
;MRGTIRSYLEAFGRTYTYDVRRNVYLWFGFLWGIPVPIVSLALDCTLSTDAGWNLFLAIAHHPIHVFFLAHPVLFALVFGAMGTVRHRLEEENAKLIQSLTDLATTDALTGLHNRRYVLAELTKALQRARRSQQKFSVVLFDMDGFKQINDTLGHAAGDVILKKAASALESVIREGDVLGRYGGDEFLLITYGELGSDLSLPERADSAVIGRTGLGISAGVARYPDDGLSEAALIDRADTVLAEVKAKRYEKKGTARRGFEPRKSAAVGE
;
A
#
# COMPACT_ATOMS: atom_id res chain seq x y z
N MET A 1 9.70 22.35 -23.50
CA MET A 1 9.58 23.78 -23.16
C MET A 1 8.13 24.30 -23.04
N ARG A 2 7.20 24.05 -24.00
CA ARG A 2 5.81 24.56 -23.91
C ARG A 2 5.05 24.09 -22.64
N GLY A 3 5.26 22.86 -22.19
CA GLY A 3 4.61 22.33 -20.98
C GLY A 3 5.08 23.01 -19.68
N THR A 4 6.36 23.34 -19.59
CA THR A 4 6.94 23.99 -18.41
C THR A 4 6.40 25.40 -18.20
N ILE A 5 6.32 26.20 -19.27
CA ILE A 5 5.79 27.57 -19.19
C ILE A 5 4.31 27.55 -18.77
N ARG A 6 3.54 26.63 -19.34
CA ARG A 6 2.12 26.44 -18.98
C ARG A 6 1.94 26.11 -17.50
N SER A 7 2.77 25.22 -16.94
CA SER A 7 2.71 24.86 -15.51
C SER A 7 2.96 26.05 -14.60
N TYR A 8 3.91 26.96 -14.96
CA TYR A 8 4.13 28.18 -14.20
C TYR A 8 2.99 29.17 -14.31
N LEU A 9 2.39 29.35 -15.50
CA LEU A 9 1.21 30.21 -15.68
C LEU A 9 0.00 29.69 -14.87
N GLU A 10 -0.22 28.39 -14.86
CA GLU A 10 -1.27 27.76 -14.05
C GLU A 10 -1.00 27.92 -12.54
N ALA A 11 0.26 27.98 -12.11
CA ALA A 11 0.62 28.18 -10.70
C ALA A 11 0.14 29.53 -10.18
N PHE A 12 0.17 30.60 -10.98
CA PHE A 12 -0.34 31.92 -10.58
C PHE A 12 -1.83 31.95 -10.29
N GLY A 13 -2.61 31.01 -10.83
CA GLY A 13 -4.03 30.85 -10.51
C GLY A 13 -4.32 30.08 -9.22
N ARG A 14 -3.30 29.59 -8.51
CA ARG A 14 -3.46 28.72 -7.35
C ARG A 14 -3.26 29.48 -6.03
N THR A 15 -4.11 29.17 -5.04
CA THR A 15 -4.06 29.78 -3.69
C THR A 15 -2.75 29.52 -2.96
N TYR A 16 -2.13 28.34 -3.18
CA TYR A 16 -0.85 27.99 -2.57
C TYR A 16 0.29 28.95 -2.97
N THR A 17 0.27 29.49 -4.18
CA THR A 17 1.29 30.47 -4.64
C THR A 17 1.36 31.69 -3.72
N TYR A 18 0.25 32.11 -3.16
CA TYR A 18 0.10 33.29 -2.30
C TYR A 18 -0.01 32.94 -0.81
N ASP A 19 0.10 31.67 -0.45
CA ASP A 19 0.01 31.24 0.95
C ASP A 19 1.31 31.53 1.69
N VAL A 20 1.35 32.65 2.37
CA VAL A 20 2.49 33.14 3.16
C VAL A 20 2.89 32.21 4.31
N ARG A 21 2.01 31.31 4.75
CA ARG A 21 2.28 30.38 5.84
C ARG A 21 2.87 29.05 5.39
N ARG A 22 2.50 28.59 4.21
CA ARG A 22 2.88 27.28 3.69
C ARG A 22 3.94 27.34 2.59
N ASN A 23 3.92 28.38 1.77
CA ASN A 23 4.85 28.52 0.67
C ASN A 23 6.10 29.31 1.09
N VAL A 24 7.09 28.62 1.60
CA VAL A 24 8.38 29.21 2.03
C VAL A 24 9.12 29.89 0.89
N TYR A 25 8.91 29.48 -0.35
CA TYR A 25 9.53 30.10 -1.54
C TYR A 25 9.06 31.51 -1.77
N LEU A 26 7.84 31.85 -1.37
CA LEU A 26 7.34 33.23 -1.46
C LEU A 26 8.20 34.17 -0.59
N TRP A 27 8.49 33.77 0.64
CA TRP A 27 9.37 34.54 1.53
C TRP A 27 10.82 34.59 1.03
N PHE A 28 11.32 33.46 0.52
CA PHE A 28 12.65 33.41 -0.05
C PHE A 28 12.78 34.42 -1.22
N GLY A 29 11.82 34.43 -2.14
CA GLY A 29 11.80 35.38 -3.25
C GLY A 29 11.68 36.81 -2.77
N PHE A 30 10.80 37.10 -1.81
CA PHE A 30 10.66 38.46 -1.26
C PHE A 30 12.00 38.98 -0.66
N LEU A 31 12.61 38.17 0.21
CA LEU A 31 13.89 38.54 0.85
C LEU A 31 15.03 38.67 -0.17
N TRP A 32 15.07 37.81 -1.18
CA TRP A 32 16.08 37.88 -2.24
C TRP A 32 15.93 39.12 -3.13
N GLY A 33 14.72 39.64 -3.26
CA GLY A 33 14.41 40.85 -4.01
C GLY A 33 14.81 42.17 -3.31
N ILE A 34 14.97 42.16 -1.96
CA ILE A 34 15.26 43.37 -1.14
C ILE A 34 16.59 44.03 -1.48
N PRO A 35 17.70 43.34 -1.71
CA PRO A 35 19.00 44.01 -1.99
C PRO A 35 18.96 44.89 -3.22
N VAL A 36 18.16 44.58 -4.21
CA VAL A 36 18.13 45.36 -5.49
C VAL A 36 17.74 46.83 -5.28
N PRO A 37 16.59 47.16 -4.65
CA PRO A 37 16.25 48.56 -4.40
C PRO A 37 17.21 49.24 -3.44
N ILE A 38 17.74 48.54 -2.43
CA ILE A 38 18.69 49.11 -1.48
C ILE A 38 19.96 49.52 -2.17
N VAL A 39 20.55 48.66 -2.99
CA VAL A 39 21.78 48.97 -3.75
C VAL A 39 21.53 50.10 -4.75
N SER A 40 20.39 50.11 -5.42
CA SER A 40 20.02 51.15 -6.37
C SER A 40 19.94 52.53 -5.71
N LEU A 41 19.28 52.64 -4.58
CA LEU A 41 19.14 53.89 -3.82
C LEU A 41 20.46 54.34 -3.18
N ALA A 42 21.27 53.40 -2.68
CA ALA A 42 22.59 53.70 -2.13
C ALA A 42 23.55 54.23 -3.19
N LEU A 43 23.48 53.65 -4.41
CA LEU A 43 24.29 54.12 -5.52
C LEU A 43 23.89 55.54 -5.93
N ASP A 44 22.61 55.83 -6.03
CA ASP A 44 22.10 57.15 -6.34
C ASP A 44 22.53 58.19 -5.28
N CYS A 45 22.40 57.82 -4.00
CA CYS A 45 22.84 58.68 -2.88
C CYS A 45 24.35 58.99 -2.95
N THR A 46 25.20 58.02 -3.31
CA THR A 46 26.66 58.20 -3.35
C THR A 46 27.13 58.96 -4.59
N LEU A 47 26.41 58.88 -5.69
CA LEU A 47 26.74 59.54 -6.95
C LEU A 47 26.12 60.93 -7.08
N SER A 48 25.13 61.27 -6.28
CA SER A 48 24.48 62.57 -6.26
C SER A 48 25.40 63.61 -5.61
N THR A 49 25.62 64.72 -6.31
CA THR A 49 26.42 65.86 -5.81
C THR A 49 25.55 66.87 -5.05
N ASP A 50 24.23 66.66 -4.97
CA ASP A 50 23.36 67.65 -4.38
C ASP A 50 23.31 67.53 -2.85
N ALA A 51 23.55 68.60 -2.16
CA ALA A 51 23.54 68.69 -0.70
C ALA A 51 22.14 68.45 -0.05
N GLY A 52 21.12 68.29 -0.87
CA GLY A 52 19.72 68.10 -0.47
C GLY A 52 19.12 66.74 -0.87
N TRP A 53 19.95 65.67 -1.04
CA TRP A 53 19.42 64.34 -1.40
C TRP A 53 18.36 63.88 -0.43
N ASN A 54 17.23 63.52 -0.93
CA ASN A 54 16.20 62.81 -0.16
C ASN A 54 15.55 61.72 -1.03
N LEU A 55 15.03 60.68 -0.38
CA LEU A 55 14.45 59.49 -1.01
C LEU A 55 13.32 59.82 -1.99
N PHE A 56 12.47 60.78 -1.65
CA PHE A 56 11.34 61.15 -2.49
C PHE A 56 11.76 61.81 -3.78
N LEU A 57 12.75 62.72 -3.70
CA LEU A 57 13.32 63.36 -4.89
C LEU A 57 14.11 62.38 -5.77
N ALA A 58 14.87 61.45 -5.16
CA ALA A 58 15.57 60.43 -5.89
C ALA A 58 14.61 59.56 -6.73
N ILE A 59 13.51 59.11 -6.15
CA ILE A 59 12.48 58.34 -6.87
C ILE A 59 11.76 59.19 -7.93
N ALA A 60 11.53 60.48 -7.69
CA ALA A 60 10.85 61.36 -8.63
C ALA A 60 11.73 61.70 -9.85
N HIS A 61 13.06 61.91 -9.65
CA HIS A 61 14.00 62.24 -10.69
C HIS A 61 14.47 61.05 -11.53
N HIS A 62 14.50 59.81 -10.89
CA HIS A 62 14.94 58.60 -11.55
C HIS A 62 13.86 57.52 -11.47
N PRO A 63 12.93 57.46 -12.42
CA PRO A 63 11.80 56.48 -12.43
C PRO A 63 12.23 55.02 -12.34
N ILE A 64 13.49 54.72 -12.64
CA ILE A 64 14.08 53.38 -12.55
C ILE A 64 14.02 52.84 -11.11
N HIS A 65 14.04 53.69 -10.08
CA HIS A 65 13.91 53.28 -8.68
C HIS A 65 12.54 52.67 -8.41
N VAL A 66 11.46 53.13 -9.07
CA VAL A 66 10.11 52.55 -8.95
C VAL A 66 10.13 51.13 -9.46
N PHE A 67 10.82 50.87 -10.58
CA PHE A 67 11.01 49.52 -11.12
C PHE A 67 11.76 48.63 -10.13
N PHE A 68 12.84 49.11 -9.54
CA PHE A 68 13.62 48.34 -8.55
C PHE A 68 12.85 48.09 -7.26
N LEU A 69 12.00 49.00 -6.80
CA LEU A 69 11.14 48.84 -5.64
C LEU A 69 10.09 47.71 -5.83
N ALA A 70 9.73 47.40 -7.08
CA ALA A 70 8.82 46.29 -7.39
C ALA A 70 9.50 44.91 -7.30
N HIS A 71 10.83 44.81 -7.28
CA HIS A 71 11.56 43.53 -7.30
C HIS A 71 11.20 42.56 -6.18
N PRO A 72 11.10 42.97 -4.89
CA PRO A 72 10.73 42.04 -3.82
C PRO A 72 9.40 41.37 -4.09
N VAL A 73 8.42 42.13 -4.60
CA VAL A 73 7.08 41.56 -4.94
C VAL A 73 7.16 40.64 -6.16
N LEU A 74 7.86 41.06 -7.20
CA LEU A 74 8.03 40.28 -8.42
C LEU A 74 8.75 38.94 -8.13
N PHE A 75 9.84 39.00 -7.37
CA PHE A 75 10.55 37.78 -6.96
C PHE A 75 9.70 36.90 -6.06
N ALA A 76 8.95 37.46 -5.11
CA ALA A 76 8.00 36.69 -4.29
C ALA A 76 7.01 35.92 -5.16
N LEU A 77 6.44 36.58 -6.17
CA LEU A 77 5.47 35.94 -7.08
C LEU A 77 6.13 34.83 -7.91
N VAL A 78 7.29 35.08 -8.49
CA VAL A 78 8.01 34.09 -9.32
C VAL A 78 8.43 32.88 -8.48
N PHE A 79 9.04 33.10 -7.33
CA PHE A 79 9.45 32.02 -6.43
C PHE A 79 8.24 31.32 -5.79
N GLY A 80 7.16 32.05 -5.47
CA GLY A 80 5.90 31.48 -5.02
C GLY A 80 5.29 30.52 -6.03
N ALA A 81 5.28 30.91 -7.32
CA ALA A 81 4.86 30.05 -8.42
C ALA A 81 5.76 28.82 -8.56
N MET A 82 7.10 29.00 -8.41
CA MET A 82 8.06 27.88 -8.43
C MET A 82 7.78 26.89 -7.28
N GLY A 83 7.53 27.40 -6.06
CA GLY A 83 7.16 26.58 -4.91
C GLY A 83 5.88 25.77 -5.17
N THR A 84 4.89 26.37 -5.83
CA THR A 84 3.64 25.67 -6.20
C THR A 84 3.89 24.55 -7.19
N VAL A 85 4.69 24.77 -8.23
CA VAL A 85 5.04 23.73 -9.20
C VAL A 85 5.80 22.59 -8.52
N ARG A 86 6.77 22.93 -7.66
CA ARG A 86 7.54 21.94 -6.92
C ARG A 86 6.66 21.08 -6.00
N HIS A 87 5.80 21.71 -5.21
CA HIS A 87 4.87 21.00 -4.33
C HIS A 87 3.98 20.01 -5.09
N ARG A 88 3.45 20.44 -6.23
CA ARG A 88 2.66 19.57 -7.10
C ARG A 88 3.43 18.36 -7.61
N LEU A 89 4.68 18.57 -8.05
CA LEU A 89 5.55 17.49 -8.52
C LEU A 89 5.88 16.50 -7.40
N GLU A 90 6.11 17.00 -6.19
CA GLU A 90 6.34 16.15 -5.01
C GLU A 90 5.09 15.30 -4.67
N GLU A 91 3.88 15.88 -4.74
CA GLU A 91 2.62 15.13 -4.55
C GLU A 91 2.38 14.08 -5.64
N GLU A 92 2.62 14.43 -6.91
CA GLU A 92 2.48 13.49 -8.03
C GLU A 92 3.49 12.34 -7.91
N ASN A 93 4.75 12.63 -7.56
CA ASN A 93 5.77 11.62 -7.32
C ASN A 93 5.42 10.71 -6.13
N ALA A 94 4.91 11.26 -5.03
CA ALA A 94 4.49 10.46 -3.87
C ALA A 94 3.34 9.50 -4.24
N LYS A 95 2.36 9.95 -5.02
CA LYS A 95 1.26 9.11 -5.52
C LYS A 95 1.76 8.00 -6.45
N LEU A 96 2.70 8.31 -7.34
CA LEU A 96 3.30 7.31 -8.23
C LEU A 96 4.09 6.26 -7.44
N ILE A 97 4.91 6.67 -6.47
CA ILE A 97 5.65 5.76 -5.60
C ILE A 97 4.68 4.86 -4.82
N GLN A 98 3.61 5.42 -4.26
CA GLN A 98 2.59 4.64 -3.55
C GLN A 98 1.94 3.62 -4.48
N SER A 99 1.50 4.03 -5.68
CA SER A 99 0.90 3.12 -6.67
C SER A 99 1.84 2.01 -7.11
N LEU A 100 3.13 2.33 -7.32
CA LEU A 100 4.14 1.31 -7.64
C LEU A 100 4.37 0.35 -6.48
N THR A 101 4.33 0.84 -5.24
CA THR A 101 4.46 0.01 -4.03
C THR A 101 3.27 -0.93 -3.91
N ASP A 102 2.04 -0.44 -4.08
CA ASP A 102 0.82 -1.24 -4.01
C ASP A 102 0.82 -2.35 -5.07
N LEU A 103 1.14 -2.02 -6.32
CA LEU A 103 1.30 -3.00 -7.40
C LEU A 103 2.41 -4.03 -7.11
N ALA A 104 3.43 -3.61 -6.35
CA ALA A 104 4.55 -4.47 -5.99
C ALA A 104 4.27 -5.41 -4.83
N THR A 105 3.32 -5.08 -3.94
CA THR A 105 3.10 -5.75 -2.65
C THR A 105 1.73 -6.38 -2.47
N THR A 106 0.71 -5.96 -3.23
CA THR A 106 -0.67 -6.43 -3.09
C THR A 106 -1.13 -7.27 -4.28
N ASP A 107 -2.08 -8.16 -4.02
CA ASP A 107 -2.85 -8.89 -5.04
C ASP A 107 -4.07 -8.06 -5.46
N ALA A 108 -4.15 -7.72 -6.74
CA ALA A 108 -5.17 -6.82 -7.27
C ALA A 108 -6.60 -7.35 -7.13
N LEU A 109 -6.79 -8.68 -7.02
CA LEU A 109 -8.12 -9.28 -6.88
C LEU A 109 -8.60 -9.23 -5.44
N THR A 110 -7.77 -9.67 -4.50
CA THR A 110 -8.16 -9.92 -3.10
C THR A 110 -7.84 -8.76 -2.17
N GLY A 111 -6.92 -7.87 -2.54
CA GLY A 111 -6.41 -6.80 -1.68
C GLY A 111 -5.39 -7.25 -0.64
N LEU A 112 -5.18 -8.57 -0.47
CA LEU A 112 -4.15 -9.14 0.39
C LEU A 112 -2.75 -8.88 -0.16
N HIS A 113 -1.72 -9.18 0.63
CA HIS A 113 -0.37 -9.23 0.10
C HIS A 113 -0.24 -10.23 -1.05
N ASN A 114 0.55 -9.91 -2.06
CA ASN A 114 0.84 -10.84 -3.15
C ASN A 114 1.92 -11.87 -2.75
N ARG A 115 2.08 -12.90 -3.56
CA ARG A 115 3.07 -13.97 -3.36
C ARG A 115 4.48 -13.43 -3.10
N ARG A 116 4.90 -12.42 -3.87
CA ARG A 116 6.25 -11.86 -3.73
C ARG A 116 6.47 -11.23 -2.35
N TYR A 117 5.51 -10.47 -1.88
CA TYR A 117 5.61 -9.82 -0.57
C TYR A 117 5.62 -10.83 0.58
N VAL A 118 4.69 -11.80 0.58
CA VAL A 118 4.62 -12.78 1.68
C VAL A 118 5.87 -13.66 1.75
N LEU A 119 6.49 -14.02 0.62
CA LEU A 119 7.76 -14.73 0.61
C LEU A 119 8.92 -13.86 1.12
N ALA A 120 8.96 -12.59 0.77
CA ALA A 120 9.96 -11.66 1.31
C ALA A 120 9.82 -11.50 2.84
N GLU A 121 8.60 -11.45 3.37
CA GLU A 121 8.35 -11.43 4.81
C GLU A 121 8.73 -12.75 5.48
N LEU A 122 8.53 -13.90 4.84
CA LEU A 122 8.98 -15.20 5.35
C LEU A 122 10.51 -15.24 5.47
N THR A 123 11.22 -14.73 4.48
CA THR A 123 12.70 -14.59 4.55
C THR A 123 13.12 -13.70 5.73
N LYS A 124 12.43 -12.58 5.95
CA LYS A 124 12.72 -11.70 7.12
C LYS A 124 12.37 -12.37 8.45
N ALA A 125 11.26 -13.12 8.51
CA ALA A 125 10.86 -13.88 9.70
C ALA A 125 11.94 -14.90 10.08
N LEU A 126 12.46 -15.67 9.11
CA LEU A 126 13.57 -16.59 9.30
C LEU A 126 14.85 -15.90 9.83
N GLN A 127 15.20 -14.75 9.25
CA GLN A 127 16.37 -13.98 9.69
C GLN A 127 16.20 -13.44 11.13
N ARG A 128 15.01 -12.99 11.51
CA ARG A 128 14.69 -12.55 12.88
C ARG A 128 14.75 -13.73 13.84
N ALA A 129 14.08 -14.84 13.49
CA ALA A 129 14.00 -16.03 14.32
C ALA A 129 15.38 -16.65 14.62
N ARG A 130 16.28 -16.68 13.62
CA ARG A 130 17.68 -17.14 13.83
C ARG A 130 18.45 -16.28 14.82
N ARG A 131 18.15 -14.95 14.90
CA ARG A 131 18.84 -14.03 15.81
C ARG A 131 18.24 -14.01 17.20
N SER A 132 16.92 -14.06 17.30
CA SER A 132 16.18 -13.89 18.57
C SER A 132 15.68 -15.21 19.18
N GLN A 133 15.90 -16.35 18.50
CA GLN A 133 15.37 -17.67 18.86
C GLN A 133 13.83 -17.69 19.00
N GLN A 134 13.15 -16.75 18.35
CA GLN A 134 11.71 -16.69 18.34
C GLN A 134 11.13 -17.76 17.40
N LYS A 135 10.06 -18.41 17.85
CA LYS A 135 9.31 -19.35 17.01
C LYS A 135 8.26 -18.59 16.19
N PHE A 136 7.97 -19.11 15.03
CA PHE A 136 6.87 -18.67 14.17
C PHE A 136 6.31 -19.87 13.40
N SER A 137 5.14 -19.71 12.82
CA SER A 137 4.53 -20.74 11.99
C SER A 137 4.15 -20.22 10.63
N VAL A 138 4.18 -21.10 9.65
CA VAL A 138 3.69 -20.89 8.29
C VAL A 138 2.44 -21.73 8.10
N VAL A 139 1.36 -21.14 7.63
CA VAL A 139 0.12 -21.83 7.33
C VAL A 139 -0.22 -21.65 5.86
N LEU A 140 -0.25 -22.74 5.13
CA LEU A 140 -0.71 -22.77 3.75
C LEU A 140 -2.19 -23.17 3.72
N PHE A 141 -3.02 -22.31 3.17
CA PHE A 141 -4.44 -22.53 2.97
C PHE A 141 -4.76 -22.80 1.52
N ASP A 142 -5.76 -23.64 1.25
CA ASP A 142 -6.27 -23.89 -0.09
C ASP A 142 -7.78 -24.14 -0.04
N MET A 143 -8.52 -23.53 -0.97
CA MET A 143 -9.99 -23.60 -1.00
C MET A 143 -10.50 -24.92 -1.54
N ASP A 144 -11.36 -25.57 -0.77
CA ASP A 144 -11.91 -26.86 -1.14
C ASP A 144 -12.94 -26.76 -2.27
N GLY A 145 -12.64 -27.41 -3.40
CA GLY A 145 -13.57 -27.49 -4.52
C GLY A 145 -13.66 -26.19 -5.35
N PHE A 146 -12.73 -25.26 -5.21
CA PHE A 146 -12.74 -23.98 -5.94
C PHE A 146 -12.75 -24.18 -7.47
N LYS A 147 -11.98 -25.15 -7.98
CA LYS A 147 -12.00 -25.49 -9.41
C LYS A 147 -13.40 -25.83 -9.91
N GLN A 148 -14.17 -26.60 -9.14
CA GLN A 148 -15.55 -26.96 -9.51
C GLN A 148 -16.47 -25.73 -9.62
N ILE A 149 -16.25 -24.73 -8.79
CA ILE A 149 -16.97 -23.44 -8.89
C ILE A 149 -16.65 -22.73 -10.19
N ASN A 150 -15.35 -22.61 -10.54
CA ASN A 150 -14.95 -22.00 -11.80
C ASN A 150 -15.51 -22.75 -13.01
N ASP A 151 -15.48 -24.08 -12.99
CA ASP A 151 -15.97 -24.92 -14.09
C ASP A 151 -17.51 -24.82 -14.22
N THR A 152 -18.26 -24.59 -13.13
CA THR A 152 -19.73 -24.58 -13.12
C THR A 152 -20.32 -23.17 -13.28
N LEU A 153 -19.74 -22.17 -12.59
CA LEU A 153 -20.28 -20.82 -12.49
C LEU A 153 -19.41 -19.74 -13.18
N GLY A 154 -18.27 -20.16 -13.73
CA GLY A 154 -17.33 -19.29 -14.42
C GLY A 154 -16.38 -18.53 -13.47
N HIS A 155 -15.29 -18.01 -14.06
CA HIS A 155 -14.22 -17.32 -13.32
C HIS A 155 -14.69 -16.08 -12.55
N ALA A 156 -15.68 -15.35 -13.07
CA ALA A 156 -16.22 -14.18 -12.37
C ALA A 156 -16.86 -14.53 -11.00
N ALA A 157 -17.52 -15.70 -10.91
CA ALA A 157 -18.04 -16.21 -9.64
C ALA A 157 -16.90 -16.64 -8.71
N GLY A 158 -15.86 -17.28 -9.25
CA GLY A 158 -14.66 -17.63 -8.50
C GLY A 158 -13.97 -16.40 -7.90
N ASP A 159 -13.85 -15.32 -8.67
CA ASP A 159 -13.24 -14.04 -8.20
C ASP A 159 -14.01 -13.45 -7.00
N VAL A 160 -15.34 -13.48 -7.03
CA VAL A 160 -16.18 -13.04 -5.89
C VAL A 160 -15.93 -13.91 -4.66
N ILE A 161 -15.82 -15.23 -4.85
CA ILE A 161 -15.55 -16.18 -3.76
C ILE A 161 -14.16 -15.94 -3.17
N LEU A 162 -13.13 -15.74 -3.99
CA LEU A 162 -11.77 -15.42 -3.51
C LEU A 162 -11.72 -14.14 -2.68
N LYS A 163 -12.42 -13.08 -3.10
CA LYS A 163 -12.53 -11.83 -2.31
C LYS A 163 -13.18 -12.08 -0.95
N LYS A 164 -14.26 -12.86 -0.91
CA LYS A 164 -14.94 -13.21 0.34
C LYS A 164 -14.06 -14.07 1.25
N ALA A 165 -13.33 -15.03 0.68
CA ALA A 165 -12.41 -15.89 1.43
C ALA A 165 -11.25 -15.06 2.02
N ALA A 166 -10.65 -14.16 1.24
CA ALA A 166 -9.61 -13.26 1.70
C ALA A 166 -10.09 -12.44 2.91
N SER A 167 -11.24 -11.79 2.79
CA SER A 167 -11.82 -11.01 3.90
C SER A 167 -12.22 -11.87 5.11
N ALA A 168 -12.59 -13.14 4.90
CA ALA A 168 -12.85 -14.08 5.99
C ALA A 168 -11.55 -14.40 6.75
N LEU A 169 -10.47 -14.72 6.02
CA LEU A 169 -9.17 -15.01 6.60
C LEU A 169 -8.62 -13.81 7.39
N GLU A 170 -8.69 -12.59 6.83
CA GLU A 170 -8.29 -11.38 7.55
C GLU A 170 -9.01 -11.21 8.90
N SER A 171 -10.28 -11.59 8.98
CA SER A 171 -11.06 -11.43 10.22
C SER A 171 -10.64 -12.36 11.35
N VAL A 172 -9.86 -13.40 11.09
CA VAL A 172 -9.45 -14.42 12.09
C VAL A 172 -7.97 -14.41 12.43
N ILE A 173 -7.15 -13.60 11.71
CA ILE A 173 -5.73 -13.41 12.00
C ILE A 173 -5.52 -12.29 13.01
N ARG A 174 -4.32 -12.24 13.63
CA ARG A 174 -3.96 -11.24 14.62
C ARG A 174 -3.25 -10.06 13.97
N GLU A 175 -3.27 -8.91 14.62
CA GLU A 175 -2.41 -7.80 14.26
C GLU A 175 -0.95 -8.24 14.37
N GLY A 176 -0.17 -7.97 13.31
CA GLY A 176 1.22 -8.41 13.18
C GLY A 176 1.42 -9.72 12.42
N ASP A 177 0.39 -10.52 12.19
CA ASP A 177 0.45 -11.65 11.26
C ASP A 177 0.47 -11.14 9.82
N VAL A 178 1.09 -11.90 8.91
CA VAL A 178 1.20 -11.52 7.49
C VAL A 178 0.49 -12.54 6.63
N LEU A 179 -0.64 -12.13 6.03
CA LEU A 179 -1.44 -12.94 5.12
C LEU A 179 -1.26 -12.47 3.69
N GLY A 180 -1.07 -13.41 2.74
CA GLY A 180 -0.97 -13.11 1.32
C GLY A 180 -1.60 -14.18 0.45
N ARG A 181 -1.98 -13.80 -0.77
CA ARG A 181 -2.39 -14.75 -1.80
C ARG A 181 -1.15 -15.37 -2.43
N TYR A 182 -1.00 -16.68 -2.25
CA TYR A 182 0.18 -17.43 -2.68
C TYR A 182 0.04 -18.02 -4.09
N GLY A 183 -1.16 -18.48 -4.44
CA GLY A 183 -1.49 -19.09 -5.72
C GLY A 183 -2.87 -18.69 -6.22
N GLY A 184 -3.47 -19.47 -7.09
CA GLY A 184 -4.83 -19.26 -7.62
C GLY A 184 -5.88 -19.13 -6.53
N ASP A 185 -6.02 -20.18 -5.74
CA ASP A 185 -6.93 -20.35 -4.60
C ASP A 185 -6.19 -20.65 -3.29
N GLU A 186 -4.87 -20.40 -3.27
CA GLU A 186 -3.99 -20.64 -2.15
C GLU A 186 -3.63 -19.33 -1.45
N PHE A 187 -3.59 -19.39 -0.10
CA PHE A 187 -3.19 -18.27 0.75
C PHE A 187 -2.10 -18.74 1.71
N LEU A 188 -1.11 -17.87 1.96
CA LEU A 188 -0.02 -18.13 2.89
C LEU A 188 -0.09 -17.13 4.05
N LEU A 189 -0.05 -17.67 5.27
CA LEU A 189 -0.02 -16.89 6.50
C LEU A 189 1.29 -17.14 7.24
N ILE A 190 1.92 -16.08 7.70
CA ILE A 190 3.04 -16.12 8.64
C ILE A 190 2.52 -15.56 9.96
N THR A 191 2.55 -16.38 11.02
CA THR A 191 2.10 -16.00 12.36
C THR A 191 3.22 -16.12 13.35
N TYR A 192 3.44 -15.07 14.15
CA TYR A 192 4.55 -14.98 15.10
C TYR A 192 4.16 -15.50 16.48
N GLY A 193 5.16 -16.10 17.16
CA GLY A 193 4.97 -16.78 18.43
C GLY A 193 4.57 -18.24 18.27
N GLU A 194 4.38 -18.94 19.39
CA GLU A 194 3.81 -20.26 19.33
C GLU A 194 2.32 -20.12 18.93
N LEU A 195 1.96 -20.76 17.81
CA LEU A 195 0.60 -21.29 17.70
C LEU A 195 0.52 -22.28 18.84
N GLY A 196 0.12 -21.86 20.05
CA GLY A 196 0.03 -22.73 21.18
C GLY A 196 -0.67 -24.05 20.82
N SER A 197 -1.13 -24.82 21.77
CA SER A 197 -2.11 -25.90 21.55
C SER A 197 -3.39 -25.45 20.79
N ASP A 198 -3.40 -24.23 20.30
CA ASP A 198 -4.48 -23.59 19.54
C ASP A 198 -4.47 -24.13 18.10
N LEU A 199 -4.80 -25.42 17.97
CA LEU A 199 -5.28 -26.03 16.71
C LEU A 199 -6.47 -25.26 16.12
N SER A 200 -6.89 -24.19 16.81
CA SER A 200 -8.08 -23.41 16.50
C SER A 200 -7.93 -22.46 15.30
N LEU A 201 -6.73 -22.08 14.86
CA LEU A 201 -6.60 -21.16 13.73
C LEU A 201 -7.09 -21.79 12.41
N PRO A 202 -6.66 -23.01 12.01
CA PRO A 202 -7.23 -23.68 10.85
C PRO A 202 -8.75 -23.86 10.93
N GLU A 203 -9.28 -24.25 12.10
CA GLU A 203 -10.72 -24.46 12.31
C GLU A 203 -11.50 -23.15 12.28
N ARG A 204 -10.97 -22.07 12.86
CA ARG A 204 -11.57 -20.73 12.80
C ARG A 204 -11.57 -20.19 11.36
N ALA A 205 -10.46 -20.40 10.63
CA ALA A 205 -10.35 -19.99 9.23
C ALA A 205 -11.38 -20.75 8.36
N ASP A 206 -11.49 -22.08 8.52
CA ASP A 206 -12.47 -22.88 7.80
C ASP A 206 -13.89 -22.42 8.10
N SER A 207 -14.25 -22.24 9.38
CA SER A 207 -15.57 -21.78 9.79
C SER A 207 -15.91 -20.39 9.25
N ALA A 208 -14.97 -19.45 9.29
CA ALA A 208 -15.15 -18.09 8.77
C ALA A 208 -15.32 -18.08 7.24
N VAL A 209 -14.52 -18.88 6.52
CA VAL A 209 -14.60 -18.99 5.07
C VAL A 209 -15.91 -19.69 4.65
N ILE A 210 -16.31 -20.77 5.31
CA ILE A 210 -17.61 -21.42 5.06
C ILE A 210 -18.76 -20.43 5.25
N GLY A 211 -18.72 -19.65 6.34
CA GLY A 211 -19.78 -18.69 6.65
C GLY A 211 -19.96 -17.60 5.59
N ARG A 212 -18.89 -17.23 4.87
CA ARG A 212 -18.95 -16.17 3.85
C ARG A 212 -19.05 -16.67 2.41
N THR A 213 -18.57 -17.89 2.14
CA THR A 213 -18.46 -18.41 0.76
C THR A 213 -19.32 -19.65 0.50
N GLY A 214 -19.69 -20.37 1.53
CA GLY A 214 -20.30 -21.71 1.42
C GLY A 214 -19.27 -22.82 1.09
N LEU A 215 -17.99 -22.49 0.89
CA LEU A 215 -16.91 -23.43 0.62
C LEU A 215 -16.00 -23.55 1.84
N GLY A 216 -15.44 -24.76 2.04
CA GLY A 216 -14.41 -24.97 3.05
C GLY A 216 -13.04 -24.50 2.58
N ILE A 217 -12.14 -24.38 3.54
CA ILE A 217 -10.71 -24.15 3.30
C ILE A 217 -9.91 -25.16 4.11
N SER A 218 -8.94 -25.82 3.47
CA SER A 218 -8.03 -26.74 4.13
C SER A 218 -6.73 -26.02 4.46
N ALA A 219 -6.09 -26.39 5.57
CA ALA A 219 -4.88 -25.72 6.03
C ALA A 219 -3.78 -26.72 6.39
N GLY A 220 -2.56 -26.45 5.95
CA GLY A 220 -1.35 -27.15 6.39
C GLY A 220 -0.45 -26.22 7.18
N VAL A 221 0.07 -26.66 8.31
CA VAL A 221 0.87 -25.88 9.25
C VAL A 221 2.29 -26.43 9.33
N ALA A 222 3.28 -25.54 9.21
CA ALA A 222 4.68 -25.84 9.50
C ALA A 222 5.24 -24.84 10.54
N ARG A 223 6.04 -25.34 11.50
CA ARG A 223 6.57 -24.57 12.62
C ARG A 223 8.09 -24.43 12.52
N TYR A 224 8.57 -23.23 12.63
CA TYR A 224 9.99 -22.96 12.78
C TYR A 224 10.37 -23.02 14.28
N PRO A 225 11.47 -23.72 14.65
CA PRO A 225 12.43 -24.43 13.79
C PRO A 225 12.10 -25.92 13.55
N ASP A 226 11.05 -26.45 14.20
CA ASP A 226 10.78 -27.88 14.35
C ASP A 226 10.53 -28.60 13.01
N ASP A 227 9.82 -27.94 12.08
CA ASP A 227 9.42 -28.50 10.78
C ASP A 227 10.36 -28.05 9.62
N GLY A 228 11.30 -27.13 9.86
CA GLY A 228 12.24 -26.68 8.85
C GLY A 228 13.03 -25.45 9.23
N LEU A 229 14.24 -25.32 8.65
CA LEU A 229 15.17 -24.22 8.90
C LEU A 229 15.32 -23.26 7.72
N SER A 230 14.60 -23.52 6.63
CA SER A 230 14.61 -22.70 5.42
C SER A 230 13.18 -22.44 4.93
N GLU A 231 13.06 -21.42 4.09
CA GLU A 231 11.79 -21.05 3.44
C GLU A 231 11.18 -22.23 2.69
N ALA A 232 11.99 -22.88 1.83
CA ALA A 232 11.55 -24.02 1.05
C ALA A 232 11.10 -25.19 1.94
N ALA A 233 11.84 -25.52 3.00
CA ALA A 233 11.49 -26.62 3.91
C ALA A 233 10.19 -26.38 4.66
N LEU A 234 9.92 -25.14 5.11
CA LEU A 234 8.69 -24.81 5.79
C LEU A 234 7.47 -24.85 4.85
N ILE A 235 7.62 -24.32 3.63
CA ILE A 235 6.54 -24.35 2.64
C ILE A 235 6.24 -25.79 2.22
N ASP A 236 7.25 -26.61 1.91
CA ASP A 236 7.12 -28.02 1.53
C ASP A 236 6.45 -28.83 2.65
N ARG A 237 6.83 -28.57 3.92
CA ARG A 237 6.18 -29.22 5.06
C ARG A 237 4.71 -28.79 5.18
N ALA A 238 4.40 -27.50 5.05
CA ALA A 238 3.03 -27.01 5.09
C ALA A 238 2.19 -27.63 3.96
N ASP A 239 2.73 -27.73 2.74
CA ASP A 239 2.05 -28.35 1.59
C ASP A 239 1.79 -29.84 1.85
N THR A 240 2.76 -30.59 2.37
CA THR A 240 2.60 -32.00 2.75
C THR A 240 1.45 -32.18 3.75
N VAL A 241 1.43 -31.37 4.81
CA VAL A 241 0.35 -31.41 5.83
C VAL A 241 -1.00 -31.05 5.22
N LEU A 242 -1.04 -30.04 4.33
CA LEU A 242 -2.24 -29.64 3.61
C LEU A 242 -2.79 -30.78 2.76
N ALA A 243 -1.93 -31.50 2.03
CA ALA A 243 -2.34 -32.66 1.23
C ALA A 243 -2.94 -33.78 2.11
N GLU A 244 -2.35 -34.06 3.28
CA GLU A 244 -2.89 -35.04 4.25
C GLU A 244 -4.27 -34.63 4.78
N VAL A 245 -4.44 -33.33 5.11
CA VAL A 245 -5.73 -32.79 5.58
C VAL A 245 -6.81 -32.93 4.51
N LYS A 246 -6.46 -32.58 3.27
CA LYS A 246 -7.37 -32.73 2.12
C LYS A 246 -7.78 -34.19 1.90
N ALA A 247 -6.84 -35.13 1.90
CA ALA A 247 -7.12 -36.56 1.74
C ALA A 247 -8.13 -37.05 2.78
N LYS A 248 -7.89 -36.77 4.06
CA LYS A 248 -8.82 -37.14 5.17
C LYS A 248 -10.20 -36.50 5.01
N ARG A 249 -10.29 -35.28 4.51
CA ARG A 249 -11.56 -34.57 4.30
C ARG A 249 -12.36 -35.19 3.14
N TYR A 250 -11.69 -35.59 2.07
CA TYR A 250 -12.35 -36.32 0.94
C TYR A 250 -12.80 -37.69 1.33
N GLU A 251 -12.04 -38.45 2.12
CA GLU A 251 -12.46 -39.77 2.64
C GLU A 251 -13.72 -39.65 3.49
N LYS A 252 -13.80 -38.71 4.41
CA LYS A 252 -14.99 -38.45 5.23
C LYS A 252 -16.21 -38.09 4.37
N LYS A 253 -16.06 -37.26 3.33
CA LYS A 253 -17.16 -36.94 2.40
C LYS A 253 -17.58 -38.16 1.55
N GLY A 254 -16.64 -38.98 1.12
CA GLY A 254 -16.91 -40.22 0.38
C GLY A 254 -17.65 -41.26 1.23
N THR A 255 -17.30 -41.41 2.48
CA THR A 255 -17.96 -42.30 3.43
C THR A 255 -19.39 -41.81 3.77
N ALA A 256 -19.57 -40.49 3.95
CA ALA A 256 -20.89 -39.91 4.18
C ALA A 256 -21.83 -40.09 2.98
N ARG A 257 -21.33 -40.06 1.74
CA ARG A 257 -22.14 -40.35 0.55
C ARG A 257 -22.52 -41.82 0.42
N ARG A 258 -21.68 -42.76 0.88
CA ARG A 258 -22.01 -44.20 0.85
C ARG A 258 -22.97 -44.62 1.96
N GLY A 259 -23.08 -43.85 3.05
CA GLY A 259 -24.02 -44.12 4.16
C GLY A 259 -25.45 -43.63 3.93
N PHE A 260 -25.70 -42.91 2.84
CA PHE A 260 -27.02 -42.45 2.45
C PHE A 260 -27.57 -43.31 1.30
N GLU A 261 -27.85 -44.59 1.57
CA GLU A 261 -28.76 -45.36 0.72
C GLU A 261 -30.20 -44.87 1.02
N PRO A 262 -30.97 -44.40 0.00
CA PRO A 262 -32.37 -44.09 0.23
C PRO A 262 -33.10 -45.42 0.60
N ARG A 263 -33.69 -45.45 1.78
CA ARG A 263 -34.61 -46.54 2.15
C ARG A 263 -35.60 -46.71 0.99
N LYS A 264 -35.51 -47.86 0.29
CA LYS A 264 -36.56 -48.29 -0.65
C LYS A 264 -37.86 -48.28 0.14
N SER A 265 -38.78 -47.41 -0.24
CA SER A 265 -40.15 -47.40 0.21
C SER A 265 -40.71 -48.79 -0.05
N ALA A 266 -41.07 -49.48 1.02
CA ALA A 266 -41.82 -50.72 0.92
C ALA A 266 -43.10 -50.46 0.13
N ALA A 267 -43.23 -51.16 -0.99
CA ALA A 267 -44.44 -51.20 -1.75
C ALA A 267 -45.52 -51.79 -0.80
N VAL A 268 -46.54 -51.01 -0.49
CA VAL A 268 -47.79 -51.49 0.02
C VAL A 268 -48.54 -52.04 -1.17
N GLY A 269 -48.64 -53.38 -1.23
CA GLY A 269 -49.47 -54.04 -2.19
C GLY A 269 -50.93 -53.95 -1.72
N GLU A 270 -51.79 -54.10 -2.72
CA GLU A 270 -53.27 -54.22 -2.76
C GLU A 270 -54.04 -52.94 -2.55
#